data_a225aadd947638e661f31bd0d617f3f0
#
_entry.id   a225aadd947638e661f31bd0d617f3f0
#
_cell.length_a   1.000
_cell.length_b   1.000
_cell.length_c   1.000
_cell.angle_alpha   90.00
_cell.angle_beta   90.00
_cell.angle_gamma   90.00
#
_symmetry.space_group_name_H-M   'P 1'
#
loop_
_entity.id
_entity.type
_entity.pdbx_description
1 polymer ?
#
loop_
_entity_poly.entity_id
_entity_poly.type
_entity_poly.pdbx_seq_one_letter_code
_entity_poly.pdbx_strand_id
1 'polypeptide(L)'
;MIFIQNLFQKFLTSIILFVIFISIFFIPIIQSQNLNSSNSSSSEILDFNPDGFTWPIPGYTALSSPFGKRNAPTSGASSFHYGVDIPAPEGTKLIAINDGEITFCSFLGAGGYTITLSFDSFKVSYCHVDPNFIVSVGDFVKEGQVIGFVGPKYVYGVPGNRYF
;
A
#
# COMPACT_ATOMS: atom_id res chain seq x y z
N MET A 1 -46.79 -6.71 36.68
CA MET A 1 -45.33 -6.52 36.85
C MET A 1 -44.50 -7.77 36.44
N ILE A 2 -45.11 -8.72 35.70
CA ILE A 2 -44.44 -9.98 35.29
C ILE A 2 -43.95 -9.93 33.83
N PHE A 3 -44.42 -8.98 33.02
CA PHE A 3 -44.11 -8.91 31.58
C PHE A 3 -42.75 -8.37 31.25
N ILE A 4 -42.14 -7.54 32.09
CA ILE A 4 -40.84 -6.89 31.83
C ILE A 4 -39.67 -7.84 32.17
N GLN A 5 -39.83 -8.71 33.15
CA GLN A 5 -38.78 -9.67 33.53
C GLN A 5 -38.53 -10.74 32.44
N ASN A 6 -39.58 -11.18 31.77
CA ASN A 6 -39.45 -12.19 30.71
C ASN A 6 -38.78 -11.64 29.42
N LEU A 7 -38.97 -10.34 29.13
CA LEU A 7 -38.36 -9.70 27.97
C LEU A 7 -36.84 -9.49 28.20
N PHE A 8 -36.48 -9.06 29.42
CA PHE A 8 -35.06 -8.85 29.79
C PHE A 8 -34.27 -10.17 29.80
N GLN A 9 -34.87 -11.27 30.30
CA GLN A 9 -34.26 -12.58 30.33
C GLN A 9 -34.04 -13.16 28.93
N LYS A 10 -34.99 -12.97 28.01
CA LYS A 10 -34.83 -13.37 26.60
C LYS A 10 -33.80 -12.56 25.86
N PHE A 11 -33.66 -11.26 26.19
CA PHE A 11 -32.61 -10.40 25.59
C PHE A 11 -31.21 -10.80 26.09
N LEU A 12 -31.07 -11.08 27.38
CA LEU A 12 -29.80 -11.49 27.98
C LEU A 12 -29.32 -12.86 27.43
N THR A 13 -30.23 -13.83 27.29
CA THR A 13 -29.89 -15.15 26.72
C THR A 13 -29.54 -15.07 25.24
N SER A 14 -30.14 -14.15 24.47
CA SER A 14 -29.80 -13.92 23.08
C SER A 14 -28.42 -13.32 22.91
N ILE A 15 -28.01 -12.39 23.79
CA ILE A 15 -26.66 -11.80 23.78
C ILE A 15 -25.61 -12.86 24.14
N ILE A 16 -25.87 -13.68 25.14
CA ILE A 16 -24.94 -14.74 25.57
C ILE A 16 -24.74 -15.77 24.45
N LEU A 17 -25.81 -16.19 23.78
CA LEU A 17 -25.74 -17.11 22.62
C LEU A 17 -24.97 -16.49 21.46
N PHE A 18 -25.12 -15.19 21.18
CA PHE A 18 -24.39 -14.50 20.13
C PHE A 18 -22.90 -14.39 20.42
N VAL A 19 -22.52 -14.12 21.69
CA VAL A 19 -21.10 -14.07 22.11
C VAL A 19 -20.46 -15.46 22.04
N ILE A 20 -21.17 -16.53 22.43
CA ILE A 20 -20.69 -17.91 22.33
C ILE A 20 -20.54 -18.32 20.86
N PHE A 21 -21.48 -17.92 19.98
CA PHE A 21 -21.38 -18.20 18.55
C PHE A 21 -20.15 -17.55 17.91
N ILE A 22 -19.84 -16.28 18.25
CA ILE A 22 -18.65 -15.58 17.77
C ILE A 22 -17.36 -16.28 18.28
N SER A 23 -17.33 -16.72 19.55
CA SER A 23 -16.13 -17.37 20.10
C SER A 23 -15.85 -18.76 19.50
N ILE A 24 -16.86 -19.47 19.02
CA ILE A 24 -16.68 -20.78 18.37
C ILE A 24 -16.19 -20.64 16.92
N PHE A 25 -16.56 -19.55 16.21
CA PHE A 25 -16.13 -19.32 14.83
C PHE A 25 -14.76 -18.63 14.74
N PHE A 26 -14.22 -18.08 15.83
CA PHE A 26 -12.92 -17.41 15.88
C PHE A 26 -11.84 -18.20 16.64
N ILE A 27 -11.90 -19.54 16.66
CA ILE A 27 -10.74 -20.34 17.08
C ILE A 27 -9.81 -20.44 15.85
N PRO A 28 -8.64 -19.77 15.84
CA PRO A 28 -7.66 -20.03 14.80
C PRO A 28 -7.17 -21.46 14.95
N ILE A 29 -7.43 -22.29 13.96
CA ILE A 29 -6.77 -23.60 13.83
C ILE A 29 -5.30 -23.29 13.57
N ILE A 30 -4.51 -23.36 14.63
CA ILE A 30 -3.05 -23.45 14.52
C ILE A 30 -2.75 -24.85 14.02
N GLN A 31 -2.74 -25.03 12.71
CA GLN A 31 -2.26 -26.25 12.10
C GLN A 31 -0.76 -26.09 11.85
N SER A 32 0.02 -26.70 12.73
CA SER A 32 1.44 -26.95 12.52
C SER A 32 1.57 -27.85 11.28
N GLN A 33 1.99 -27.27 10.18
CA GLN A 33 2.45 -28.03 9.02
C GLN A 33 3.97 -27.92 8.94
N ASN A 34 4.63 -28.92 9.51
CA ASN A 34 5.95 -29.33 9.07
C ASN A 34 5.81 -29.89 7.66
N LEU A 35 6.31 -29.20 6.67
CA LEU A 35 6.53 -29.76 5.34
C LEU A 35 7.93 -29.38 4.85
N ASN A 36 8.84 -30.32 5.08
CA ASN A 36 9.99 -30.49 4.21
C ASN A 36 9.48 -30.76 2.79
N SER A 37 9.75 -29.88 1.86
CA SER A 37 9.88 -30.26 0.46
C SER A 37 10.72 -29.23 -0.26
N SER A 38 11.81 -29.71 -0.72
CA SER A 38 12.75 -29.12 -1.66
C SER A 38 12.08 -28.77 -2.99
N ASN A 39 12.53 -27.66 -3.55
CA ASN A 39 12.78 -27.37 -4.95
C ASN A 39 11.98 -26.27 -5.62
N SER A 40 12.82 -25.48 -6.15
CA SER A 40 12.80 -24.49 -7.24
C SER A 40 12.53 -23.06 -6.83
N SER A 41 13.61 -22.48 -6.49
CA SER A 41 14.04 -21.12 -6.51
C SER A 41 13.62 -20.38 -7.78
N SER A 42 12.74 -19.41 -7.65
CA SER A 42 13.06 -18.08 -8.13
C SER A 42 13.30 -17.26 -6.87
N SER A 43 14.56 -17.02 -6.54
CA SER A 43 14.95 -16.08 -5.52
C SER A 43 14.49 -14.70 -5.97
N GLU A 44 13.32 -14.25 -5.50
CA GLU A 44 13.08 -12.84 -5.36
C GLU A 44 14.15 -12.36 -4.37
N ILE A 45 15.20 -11.78 -4.93
CA ILE A 45 16.17 -11.02 -4.16
C ILE A 45 15.36 -9.82 -3.65
N LEU A 46 14.80 -9.95 -2.45
CA LEU A 46 14.39 -8.80 -1.67
C LEU A 46 15.68 -8.06 -1.37
N ASP A 47 15.91 -6.98 -2.09
CA ASP A 47 17.06 -6.12 -1.91
C ASP A 47 16.89 -5.44 -0.55
N PHE A 48 17.43 -6.08 0.49
CA PHE A 48 17.37 -5.59 1.87
C PHE A 48 18.27 -4.36 1.94
N ASN A 49 17.66 -3.18 2.00
CA ASN A 49 18.34 -1.94 2.28
C ASN A 49 18.80 -1.96 3.75
N PRO A 50 20.12 -1.80 4.04
CA PRO A 50 20.66 -1.79 5.40
C PRO A 50 20.07 -0.67 6.29
N ASP A 51 19.40 0.32 5.72
CA ASP A 51 18.74 1.41 6.45
C ASP A 51 17.31 1.04 6.88
N GLY A 52 16.86 -0.20 6.66
CA GLY A 52 15.56 -0.71 7.16
C GLY A 52 14.35 -0.36 6.28
N PHE A 53 14.56 -0.01 5.01
CA PHE A 53 13.47 0.24 4.05
C PHE A 53 13.59 -0.66 2.83
N THR A 54 12.49 -1.30 2.47
CA THR A 54 12.42 -2.07 1.22
C THR A 54 12.32 -1.13 0.02
N TRP A 55 13.02 -1.48 -1.08
CA TRP A 55 12.96 -0.69 -2.31
C TRP A 55 11.55 -0.71 -2.94
N PRO A 56 10.97 0.46 -3.29
CA PRO A 56 9.54 0.57 -3.63
C PRO A 56 9.12 -0.13 -4.92
N ILE A 57 10.06 -0.38 -5.84
CA ILE A 57 9.80 -0.99 -7.16
C ILE A 57 10.80 -2.12 -7.40
N PRO A 58 10.49 -3.35 -7.00
CA PRO A 58 11.38 -4.50 -7.17
C PRO A 58 11.83 -4.68 -8.62
N GLY A 59 13.14 -4.84 -8.81
CA GLY A 59 13.73 -5.05 -10.13
C GLY A 59 14.06 -3.78 -10.93
N TYR A 60 13.68 -2.58 -10.46
CA TYR A 60 13.95 -1.30 -11.13
C TYR A 60 14.73 -0.39 -10.19
N THR A 61 16.07 -0.38 -10.32
CA THR A 61 16.98 0.37 -9.43
C THR A 61 17.61 1.60 -10.07
N ALA A 62 17.43 1.78 -11.39
CA ALA A 62 17.94 2.95 -12.09
C ALA A 62 17.16 4.22 -11.71
N LEU A 63 17.85 5.32 -11.50
CA LEU A 63 17.24 6.63 -11.31
C LEU A 63 17.35 7.44 -12.59
N SER A 64 16.23 7.96 -13.09
CA SER A 64 16.21 8.90 -14.22
C SER A 64 16.36 10.35 -13.77
N SER A 65 16.00 10.66 -12.52
CA SER A 65 16.18 11.99 -11.92
C SER A 65 16.39 11.86 -10.41
N PRO A 66 17.55 12.29 -9.90
CA PRO A 66 17.85 12.26 -8.47
C PRO A 66 17.17 13.42 -7.72
N PHE A 67 17.16 13.32 -6.39
CA PHE A 67 16.80 14.42 -5.50
C PHE A 67 17.75 15.62 -5.68
N GLY A 68 17.20 16.83 -5.61
CA GLY A 68 17.99 18.07 -5.57
C GLY A 68 17.78 18.99 -6.76
N LYS A 69 18.74 19.91 -6.96
CA LYS A 69 18.71 20.89 -8.05
C LYS A 69 18.88 20.20 -9.40
N ARG A 70 18.03 20.55 -10.36
CA ARG A 70 18.08 20.06 -11.75
C ARG A 70 17.63 21.12 -12.72
N ASN A 71 17.94 20.95 -14.00
CA ASN A 71 17.25 21.70 -15.04
C ASN A 71 15.79 21.22 -15.07
N ALA A 72 14.82 22.13 -15.14
CA ALA A 72 13.42 21.78 -15.24
C ALA A 72 13.20 20.86 -16.45
N PRO A 73 12.67 19.64 -16.29
CA PRO A 73 12.52 18.69 -17.40
C PRO A 73 11.50 19.13 -18.44
N THR A 74 10.56 19.98 -18.04
CA THR A 74 9.52 20.57 -18.91
C THR A 74 9.19 21.98 -18.46
N SER A 75 8.56 22.76 -19.34
CA SER A 75 8.03 24.08 -18.98
C SER A 75 7.05 23.96 -17.81
N GLY A 76 7.25 24.74 -16.74
CA GLY A 76 6.44 24.73 -15.52
C GLY A 76 6.85 23.68 -14.46
N ALA A 77 7.79 22.79 -14.78
CA ALA A 77 8.33 21.88 -13.76
C ALA A 77 9.33 22.59 -12.84
N SER A 78 9.46 22.09 -11.61
CA SER A 78 10.41 22.61 -10.63
C SER A 78 11.87 22.37 -11.03
N SER A 79 12.72 23.37 -10.81
CA SER A 79 14.18 23.25 -10.87
C SER A 79 14.80 22.59 -9.62
N PHE A 80 13.96 22.22 -8.64
CA PHE A 80 14.36 21.45 -7.49
C PHE A 80 13.44 20.22 -7.37
N HIS A 81 14.03 19.03 -7.38
CA HIS A 81 13.32 17.75 -7.25
C HIS A 81 13.28 17.30 -5.80
N TYR A 82 12.07 17.18 -5.24
CA TYR A 82 11.85 16.78 -3.85
C TYR A 82 11.74 15.25 -3.66
N GLY A 83 12.03 14.48 -4.68
CA GLY A 83 11.99 13.03 -4.68
C GLY A 83 13.06 12.42 -5.59
N VAL A 84 12.84 11.18 -5.97
CA VAL A 84 13.63 10.45 -6.98
C VAL A 84 12.68 9.88 -8.02
N ASP A 85 13.08 9.91 -9.29
CA ASP A 85 12.30 9.30 -10.38
C ASP A 85 12.91 7.95 -10.74
N ILE A 86 12.12 6.89 -10.61
CA ILE A 86 12.49 5.50 -10.93
C ILE A 86 11.67 5.07 -12.14
N PRO A 87 12.26 4.99 -13.33
CA PRO A 87 11.53 4.60 -14.53
C PRO A 87 11.18 3.11 -14.51
N ALA A 88 9.90 2.80 -14.65
CA ALA A 88 9.41 1.45 -14.76
C ALA A 88 8.20 1.39 -15.73
N PRO A 89 7.95 0.25 -16.39
CA PRO A 89 6.78 0.08 -17.25
C PRO A 89 5.46 0.25 -16.50
N GLU A 90 4.43 0.75 -17.20
CA GLU A 90 3.05 0.75 -16.72
C GLU A 90 2.65 -0.65 -16.21
N GLY A 91 1.91 -0.69 -15.09
CA GLY A 91 1.48 -1.93 -14.47
C GLY A 91 2.55 -2.62 -13.60
N THR A 92 3.76 -2.06 -13.50
CA THR A 92 4.77 -2.57 -12.55
C THR A 92 4.28 -2.41 -11.12
N LYS A 93 4.47 -3.44 -10.29
CA LYS A 93 4.06 -3.43 -8.88
C LYS A 93 4.82 -2.39 -8.08
N LEU A 94 4.10 -1.68 -7.23
CA LEU A 94 4.61 -0.80 -6.19
C LEU A 94 4.37 -1.46 -4.84
N ILE A 95 5.41 -1.54 -4.02
CA ILE A 95 5.32 -2.17 -2.69
C ILE A 95 5.56 -1.16 -1.58
N ALA A 96 4.98 -1.43 -0.41
CA ALA A 96 5.19 -0.64 0.79
C ALA A 96 6.66 -0.78 1.23
N ILE A 97 7.34 0.34 1.44
CA ILE A 97 8.76 0.37 1.86
C ILE A 97 8.94 0.04 3.34
N ASN A 98 7.86 0.07 4.11
CA ASN A 98 7.83 -0.25 5.54
C ASN A 98 6.40 -0.59 5.95
N ASP A 99 6.21 -1.16 7.14
CA ASP A 99 4.91 -1.26 7.80
C ASP A 99 4.36 0.15 8.03
N GLY A 100 3.06 0.38 7.80
CA GLY A 100 2.48 1.70 8.03
C GLY A 100 1.03 1.84 7.59
N GLU A 101 0.52 3.06 7.67
CA GLU A 101 -0.85 3.42 7.32
C GLU A 101 -0.89 4.22 6.01
N ILE A 102 -1.82 3.90 5.14
CA ILE A 102 -2.12 4.69 3.94
C ILE A 102 -2.88 5.94 4.38
N THR A 103 -2.25 7.10 4.27
CA THR A 103 -2.83 8.38 4.72
C THR A 103 -3.32 9.28 3.59
N PHE A 104 -3.02 8.91 2.35
CA PHE A 104 -3.53 9.59 1.15
C PHE A 104 -3.61 8.60 -0.01
N CYS A 105 -4.69 8.70 -0.80
CA CYS A 105 -4.94 7.85 -1.95
C CYS A 105 -5.88 8.58 -2.91
N SER A 106 -5.32 9.47 -3.76
CA SER A 106 -6.11 10.31 -4.68
C SER A 106 -5.23 11.02 -5.70
N PHE A 107 -5.82 11.89 -6.52
CA PHE A 107 -5.09 12.76 -7.45
C PHE A 107 -4.46 13.96 -6.72
N LEU A 108 -3.16 14.17 -6.92
CA LEU A 108 -2.35 15.21 -6.26
C LEU A 108 -1.64 16.12 -7.28
N GLY A 109 -2.38 16.86 -8.08
CA GLY A 109 -1.83 17.82 -9.03
C GLY A 109 -0.67 17.26 -9.87
N ALA A 110 0.53 17.87 -9.77
CA ALA A 110 1.72 17.43 -10.51
C ALA A 110 2.22 16.03 -10.16
N GLY A 111 1.88 15.51 -8.98
CA GLY A 111 2.18 14.14 -8.58
C GLY A 111 1.27 13.09 -9.24
N GLY A 112 0.23 13.54 -9.94
CA GLY A 112 -0.75 12.64 -10.52
C GLY A 112 -1.54 11.86 -9.47
N TYR A 113 -1.96 10.66 -9.80
CA TYR A 113 -2.50 9.75 -8.79
C TYR A 113 -1.38 9.31 -7.86
N THR A 114 -1.64 9.45 -6.57
CA THR A 114 -0.62 9.35 -5.52
C THR A 114 -1.14 8.51 -4.38
N ILE A 115 -0.29 7.64 -3.84
CA ILE A 115 -0.50 6.93 -2.59
C ILE A 115 0.54 7.46 -1.60
N THR A 116 0.12 7.83 -0.38
CA THR A 116 1.04 8.20 0.68
C THR A 116 0.96 7.18 1.82
N LEU A 117 2.10 6.58 2.13
CA LEU A 117 2.34 5.71 3.27
C LEU A 117 2.96 6.54 4.39
N SER A 118 2.42 6.42 5.61
CA SER A 118 2.95 7.04 6.83
C SER A 118 3.36 5.96 7.82
N PHE A 119 4.55 6.10 8.38
CA PHE A 119 5.08 5.20 9.42
C PHE A 119 6.04 5.99 10.31
N ASP A 120 5.99 5.76 11.62
CA ASP A 120 6.74 6.54 12.60
C ASP A 120 6.58 8.06 12.38
N SER A 121 7.68 8.77 12.14
CA SER A 121 7.69 10.20 11.80
C SER A 121 7.84 10.48 10.30
N PHE A 122 7.80 9.44 9.44
CA PHE A 122 8.04 9.55 8.01
C PHE A 122 6.75 9.49 7.20
N LYS A 123 6.80 10.11 6.03
CA LYS A 123 5.80 9.99 4.97
C LYS A 123 6.49 9.78 3.64
N VAL A 124 6.04 8.79 2.89
CA VAL A 124 6.52 8.50 1.55
C VAL A 124 5.35 8.53 0.58
N SER A 125 5.50 9.31 -0.48
CA SER A 125 4.49 9.43 -1.53
C SER A 125 4.96 8.73 -2.80
N TYR A 126 4.16 7.78 -3.26
CA TYR A 126 4.27 7.10 -4.54
C TYR A 126 3.44 7.89 -5.54
N CYS A 127 4.11 8.65 -6.40
CA CYS A 127 3.46 9.47 -7.41
C CYS A 127 3.29 8.68 -8.72
N HIS A 128 2.42 9.18 -9.61
CA HIS A 128 2.16 8.61 -10.93
C HIS A 128 1.73 7.13 -10.88
N VAL A 129 0.94 6.77 -9.87
CA VAL A 129 0.38 5.44 -9.73
C VAL A 129 -0.86 5.24 -10.61
N ASP A 130 -1.22 3.98 -10.85
CA ASP A 130 -2.47 3.63 -11.52
C ASP A 130 -3.68 4.15 -10.71
N PRO A 131 -4.67 4.77 -11.36
CA PRO A 131 -5.87 5.29 -10.71
C PRO A 131 -6.77 4.23 -10.10
N ASN A 132 -6.63 2.97 -10.51
CA ASN A 132 -7.35 1.85 -9.92
C ASN A 132 -6.65 1.43 -8.62
N PHE A 133 -6.86 2.22 -7.58
CA PHE A 133 -6.27 1.97 -6.28
C PHE A 133 -6.71 0.64 -5.71
N ILE A 134 -5.76 -0.14 -5.18
CA ILE A 134 -6.00 -1.42 -4.50
C ILE A 134 -5.91 -1.29 -2.98
N VAL A 135 -5.63 -0.09 -2.49
CA VAL A 135 -5.62 0.30 -1.08
C VAL A 135 -6.44 1.56 -0.88
N SER A 136 -6.85 1.83 0.35
CA SER A 136 -7.66 2.98 0.76
C SER A 136 -7.02 3.72 1.93
N VAL A 137 -7.38 4.99 2.13
CA VAL A 137 -6.96 5.75 3.32
C VAL A 137 -7.47 5.05 4.58
N GLY A 138 -6.57 4.86 5.54
CA GLY A 138 -6.81 4.12 6.78
C GLY A 138 -6.38 2.65 6.74
N ASP A 139 -6.00 2.12 5.58
CA ASP A 139 -5.48 0.75 5.49
C ASP A 139 -4.09 0.68 6.12
N PHE A 140 -3.87 -0.34 6.96
CA PHE A 140 -2.55 -0.71 7.45
C PHE A 140 -1.93 -1.75 6.53
N VAL A 141 -0.74 -1.45 6.03
CA VAL A 141 0.01 -2.31 5.11
C VAL A 141 1.30 -2.79 5.74
N LYS A 142 1.78 -3.93 5.28
CA LYS A 142 3.06 -4.51 5.68
C LYS A 142 4.15 -4.15 4.68
N GLU A 143 5.38 -4.05 5.16
CA GLU A 143 6.56 -3.94 4.30
C GLU A 143 6.56 -5.04 3.23
N GLY A 144 6.85 -4.67 1.98
CA GLY A 144 6.79 -5.57 0.84
C GLY A 144 5.39 -5.87 0.31
N GLN A 145 4.32 -5.43 0.99
CA GLN A 145 2.95 -5.59 0.48
C GLN A 145 2.75 -4.75 -0.78
N VAL A 146 2.15 -5.33 -1.83
CA VAL A 146 1.75 -4.57 -3.02
C VAL A 146 0.66 -3.57 -2.64
N ILE A 147 0.91 -2.30 -2.89
CA ILE A 147 0.00 -1.18 -2.57
C ILE A 147 -0.57 -0.50 -3.81
N GLY A 148 0.01 -0.74 -4.98
CA GLY A 148 -0.43 -0.14 -6.23
C GLY A 148 0.41 -0.61 -7.40
N PHE A 149 0.23 0.07 -8.52
CA PHE A 149 0.95 -0.20 -9.77
C PHE A 149 1.42 1.12 -10.38
N VAL A 150 2.47 1.07 -11.18
CA VAL A 150 2.90 2.21 -12.00
C VAL A 150 1.77 2.57 -12.97
N GLY A 151 1.39 3.84 -12.98
CA GLY A 151 0.30 4.35 -13.80
C GLY A 151 0.66 4.50 -15.27
N PRO A 152 -0.35 4.81 -16.09
CA PRO A 152 -0.15 5.02 -17.52
C PRO A 152 0.67 6.28 -17.79
N LYS A 153 1.44 6.26 -18.87
CA LYS A 153 2.28 7.39 -19.32
C LYS A 153 1.50 8.69 -19.54
N TYR A 154 0.20 8.59 -19.78
CA TYR A 154 -0.67 9.73 -20.05
C TYR A 154 -1.81 9.76 -19.05
N VAL A 155 -2.00 10.93 -18.42
CA VAL A 155 -3.16 11.16 -17.56
C VAL A 155 -4.36 11.49 -18.42
N TYR A 156 -5.38 10.65 -18.38
CA TYR A 156 -6.77 10.91 -18.77
C TYR A 156 -7.00 11.90 -19.92
N GLY A 157 -6.90 11.44 -21.14
CA GLY A 157 -7.43 12.14 -22.32
C GLY A 157 -6.96 13.60 -22.49
N VAL A 158 -5.98 14.06 -21.69
CA VAL A 158 -5.34 15.37 -21.85
C VAL A 158 -4.10 15.18 -22.71
N PRO A 159 -4.14 15.55 -24.00
CA PRO A 159 -2.98 15.47 -24.86
C PRO A 159 -1.82 16.27 -24.26
N GLY A 160 -0.66 15.62 -24.09
CA GLY A 160 0.56 16.27 -23.62
C GLY A 160 0.86 16.14 -22.12
N ASN A 161 -0.06 15.68 -21.28
CA ASN A 161 0.25 15.35 -19.88
C ASN A 161 0.90 13.97 -19.82
N ARG A 162 2.19 13.94 -19.60
CA ARG A 162 2.99 12.74 -19.40
C ARG A 162 3.35 12.64 -17.93
N TYR A 163 3.24 11.44 -17.38
CA TYR A 163 4.00 11.07 -16.19
C TYR A 163 5.46 10.92 -16.64
N PHE A 164 6.35 11.59 -15.95
CA PHE A 164 7.79 11.49 -16.15
C PHE A 164 8.42 10.71 -15.00
#